data_442be5cc2d9f3c0c0eb4401e05ad7b94
#
_entry.id   442be5cc2d9f3c0c0eb4401e05ad7b94
#
_cell.length_a   1.000
_cell.length_b   1.000
_cell.length_c   1.000
_cell.angle_alpha   90.00
_cell.angle_beta   90.00
_cell.angle_gamma   90.00
#
_symmetry.space_group_name_H-M   'P 1'
#
loop_
_entity.id
_entity.type
_entity.pdbx_description
1 polymer ?
#
loop_
_entity_poly.entity_id
_entity_poly.type
_entity_poly.pdbx_seq_one_letter_code
_entity_poly.pdbx_strand_id
1 'polypeptide(L)'
;MYYFIVAKPHKFLILPPQNTKDMILCLETATPVCSVALNDGCCTLALRETEGQNAHSEKITNFIHEVMETAGIDYNQLDAVAVSQGPGSYTGLRIGVSTAKGVCYAANLPLMAIDTLQTMACGMKEKLGSQIAEHDLLIPMIDARRMEVYAAVFDAQLNRVNDTAALVIDEHSFEDLREDHRLWLFGDGAPKLKQVLANQPNIHIIDGFRPSAAYMATLADKNLREQRFVDVAYFEPFYLKDFVAGKPHVKGL
;
A
#
# COMPACT_ATOMS: atom_id res chain seq x y z
N MET A 1 15.14 -16.42 -18.49
CA MET A 1 16.47 -15.78 -18.31
C MET A 1 16.22 -14.28 -18.30
N TYR A 2 16.14 -13.69 -17.13
CA TYR A 2 15.79 -12.26 -16.96
C TYR A 2 17.07 -11.45 -16.95
N TYR A 3 17.14 -10.43 -17.79
CA TYR A 3 18.24 -9.47 -17.76
C TYR A 3 17.82 -8.24 -16.97
N PHE A 4 18.44 -8.05 -15.81
CA PHE A 4 18.36 -6.79 -15.07
C PHE A 4 19.36 -5.82 -15.68
N ILE A 5 18.88 -4.72 -16.23
CA ILE A 5 19.74 -3.59 -16.60
C ILE A 5 19.57 -2.52 -15.52
N VAL A 6 20.59 -2.40 -14.65
CA VAL A 6 20.67 -1.33 -13.66
C VAL A 6 21.24 -0.09 -14.34
N ALA A 7 20.42 0.90 -14.61
CA ALA A 7 20.84 2.20 -15.09
C ALA A 7 20.43 3.28 -14.09
N LYS A 8 21.39 3.68 -13.22
CA LYS A 8 21.37 4.83 -12.27
C LYS A 8 20.26 4.89 -11.20
N PRO A 9 20.49 5.45 -10.00
CA PRO A 9 19.77 5.09 -8.76
C PRO A 9 18.32 5.58 -8.62
N HIS A 10 17.55 5.80 -9.67
CA HIS A 10 16.13 6.20 -9.59
C HIS A 10 15.25 5.72 -10.75
N LYS A 11 15.71 4.81 -11.61
CA LYS A 11 14.88 4.27 -12.69
C LYS A 11 15.09 2.77 -12.82
N PHE A 12 14.11 1.98 -12.40
CA PHE A 12 14.03 0.58 -12.80
C PHE A 12 13.20 0.53 -14.10
N LEU A 13 13.80 0.11 -15.19
CA LEU A 13 13.10 -0.21 -16.42
C LEU A 13 13.14 -1.72 -16.58
N ILE A 14 12.00 -2.38 -16.39
CA ILE A 14 11.80 -3.80 -16.71
C ILE A 14 11.11 -3.84 -18.07
N LEU A 15 11.75 -4.42 -19.09
CA LEU A 15 11.12 -4.64 -20.38
C LEU A 15 10.09 -5.77 -20.24
N PRO A 16 8.86 -5.61 -20.76
CA PRO A 16 7.80 -6.60 -20.61
C PRO A 16 8.11 -7.88 -21.41
N PRO A 17 7.69 -9.05 -20.91
CA PRO A 17 7.59 -10.23 -21.74
C PRO A 17 6.53 -9.99 -22.83
N GLN A 18 6.88 -10.29 -24.07
CA GLN A 18 5.96 -10.16 -25.23
C GLN A 18 4.77 -11.11 -25.01
N ASN A 19 3.60 -10.60 -24.68
CA ASN A 19 2.29 -11.25 -24.70
C ASN A 19 1.47 -11.25 -23.40
N THR A 20 1.55 -10.25 -22.54
CA THR A 20 0.57 -10.07 -21.46
C THR A 20 -0.17 -8.77 -21.66
N LYS A 21 -1.48 -8.80 -21.40
CA LYS A 21 -2.41 -7.68 -21.65
C LYS A 21 -2.97 -7.09 -20.38
N ASP A 22 -2.39 -7.36 -19.22
CA ASP A 22 -2.98 -6.98 -17.93
C ASP A 22 -2.33 -5.69 -17.40
N MET A 23 -2.50 -4.57 -18.17
CA MET A 23 -1.94 -3.27 -17.81
C MET A 23 -2.75 -2.60 -16.71
N ILE A 24 -2.19 -2.51 -15.51
CA ILE A 24 -2.86 -2.00 -14.32
C ILE A 24 -2.13 -0.77 -13.79
N LEU A 25 -2.82 0.36 -13.71
CA LEU A 25 -2.34 1.55 -13.01
C LEU A 25 -2.68 1.46 -11.52
N CYS A 26 -1.66 1.46 -10.65
CA CYS A 26 -1.80 1.32 -9.21
C CYS A 26 -1.47 2.63 -8.49
N LEU A 27 -2.34 3.05 -7.55
CA LEU A 27 -2.21 4.28 -6.77
C LEU A 27 -2.19 3.98 -5.28
N GLU A 28 -1.10 4.35 -4.56
CA GLU A 28 -0.97 4.23 -3.11
C GLU A 28 -0.85 5.59 -2.46
N THR A 29 -1.81 5.92 -1.59
CA THR A 29 -1.90 7.23 -0.93
C THR A 29 -2.37 7.14 0.52
N ALA A 30 -2.41 5.93 1.08
CA ALA A 30 -2.95 5.71 2.44
C ALA A 30 -2.02 6.18 3.56
N THR A 31 -0.72 6.40 3.28
CA THR A 31 0.31 6.85 4.22
C THR A 31 0.95 8.16 3.72
N PRO A 32 1.94 8.74 4.39
CA PRO A 32 2.66 9.91 3.85
C PRO A 32 3.36 9.69 2.50
N VAL A 33 3.52 8.44 2.07
CA VAL A 33 4.08 8.11 0.76
C VAL A 33 3.03 8.28 -0.33
N CYS A 34 3.34 9.06 -1.36
CA CYS A 34 2.60 9.10 -2.62
C CYS A 34 3.32 8.19 -3.62
N SER A 35 2.69 7.11 -4.03
CA SER A 35 3.28 6.14 -4.96
C SER A 35 2.33 5.81 -6.09
N VAL A 36 2.86 5.77 -7.32
CA VAL A 36 2.14 5.37 -8.54
C VAL A 36 2.98 4.35 -9.29
N ALA A 37 2.39 3.22 -9.62
CA ALA A 37 3.02 2.17 -10.40
C ALA A 37 2.18 1.81 -11.61
N LEU A 38 2.83 1.47 -12.71
CA LEU A 38 2.24 0.77 -13.83
C LEU A 38 2.73 -0.66 -13.84
N ASN A 39 1.82 -1.60 -13.81
CA ASN A 39 2.13 -3.02 -13.78
C ASN A 39 1.60 -3.72 -15.04
N ASP A 40 2.33 -4.75 -15.48
CA ASP A 40 1.88 -5.76 -16.44
C ASP A 40 1.74 -7.08 -15.66
N GLY A 41 0.52 -7.44 -15.32
CA GLY A 41 0.23 -8.51 -14.37
C GLY A 41 0.95 -8.26 -13.03
N CYS A 42 1.78 -9.21 -12.61
CA CYS A 42 2.57 -9.12 -11.38
C CYS A 42 3.88 -8.33 -11.52
N CYS A 43 4.21 -7.80 -12.71
CA CYS A 43 5.49 -7.13 -12.97
C CYS A 43 5.33 -5.61 -13.02
N THR A 44 6.10 -4.88 -12.23
CA THR A 44 6.11 -3.40 -12.28
C THR A 44 6.98 -2.93 -13.45
N LEU A 45 6.36 -2.20 -14.38
CA LEU A 45 7.01 -1.60 -15.55
C LEU A 45 7.61 -0.23 -15.25
N ALA A 46 6.87 0.58 -14.49
CA ALA A 46 7.30 1.92 -14.10
C ALA A 46 6.78 2.25 -12.71
N LEU A 47 7.56 3.02 -11.94
CA LEU A 47 7.26 3.43 -10.58
C LEU A 47 7.70 4.86 -10.35
N ARG A 48 6.87 5.65 -9.66
CA ARG A 48 7.19 6.97 -9.11
C ARG A 48 6.71 7.06 -7.69
N GLU A 49 7.61 7.50 -6.81
CA GLU A 49 7.35 7.61 -5.39
C GLU A 49 7.97 8.86 -4.81
N THR A 50 7.29 9.45 -3.86
CA THR A 50 7.83 10.50 -3.00
C THR A 50 7.15 10.46 -1.65
N GLU A 51 7.80 11.03 -0.65
CA GLU A 51 7.23 11.23 0.68
C GLU A 51 7.34 12.71 1.02
N GLY A 52 6.30 13.26 1.61
CA GLY A 52 6.30 14.65 2.02
C GLY A 52 4.94 15.24 2.30
N GLN A 53 4.95 16.39 2.92
CA GLN A 53 3.74 17.17 3.15
C GLN A 53 3.13 17.57 1.78
N ASN A 54 1.83 17.35 1.60
CA ASN A 54 1.09 17.63 0.37
C ASN A 54 1.52 16.80 -0.87
N ALA A 55 2.40 15.80 -0.73
CA ALA A 55 2.90 15.01 -1.85
C ALA A 55 1.78 14.42 -2.73
N HIS A 56 0.69 13.96 -2.11
CA HIS A 56 -0.44 13.36 -2.84
C HIS A 56 -1.11 14.35 -3.79
N SER A 57 -1.49 15.54 -3.31
CA SER A 57 -2.19 16.55 -4.14
C SER A 57 -1.30 17.18 -5.21
N GLU A 58 0.00 17.29 -4.96
CA GLU A 58 0.93 17.94 -5.87
C GLU A 58 1.52 17.01 -6.92
N LYS A 59 1.64 15.72 -6.62
CA LYS A 59 2.46 14.80 -7.41
C LYS A 59 1.69 13.68 -8.10
N ILE A 60 0.52 13.25 -7.58
CA ILE A 60 -0.13 12.03 -8.05
C ILE A 60 -0.43 12.05 -9.56
N THR A 61 -0.95 13.15 -10.09
CA THR A 61 -1.28 13.28 -11.51
C THR A 61 -0.02 13.34 -12.39
N ASN A 62 1.03 14.01 -11.92
CA ASN A 62 2.31 14.04 -12.61
C ASN A 62 2.96 12.66 -12.64
N PHE A 63 2.89 11.92 -11.53
CA PHE A 63 3.42 10.56 -11.44
C PHE A 63 2.67 9.59 -12.35
N ILE A 64 1.34 9.73 -12.48
CA ILE A 64 0.55 8.96 -13.45
C ILE A 64 1.08 9.24 -14.87
N HIS A 65 1.21 10.50 -15.24
CA HIS A 65 1.74 10.86 -16.56
C HIS A 65 3.15 10.29 -16.79
N GLU A 66 4.05 10.44 -15.81
CA GLU A 66 5.43 9.97 -15.90
C GLU A 66 5.56 8.44 -16.00
N VAL A 67 4.73 7.65 -15.30
CA VAL A 67 4.77 6.19 -15.40
C VAL A 67 4.21 5.73 -16.75
N MET A 68 3.17 6.36 -17.26
CA MET A 68 2.60 6.09 -18.59
C MET A 68 3.60 6.41 -19.69
N GLU A 69 4.22 7.60 -19.65
CA GLU A 69 5.28 8.02 -20.60
C GLU A 69 6.49 7.08 -20.55
N THR A 70 6.94 6.70 -19.33
CA THR A 70 8.09 5.79 -19.17
C THR A 70 7.83 4.42 -19.78
N ALA A 71 6.61 3.91 -19.69
CA ALA A 71 6.23 2.64 -20.29
C ALA A 71 5.86 2.76 -21.79
N GLY A 72 5.68 3.97 -22.30
CA GLY A 72 5.30 4.22 -23.69
C GLY A 72 3.91 3.73 -24.05
N ILE A 73 2.96 3.81 -23.10
CA ILE A 73 1.57 3.40 -23.31
C ILE A 73 0.59 4.55 -23.08
N ASP A 74 -0.55 4.48 -23.75
CA ASP A 74 -1.67 5.40 -23.60
C ASP A 74 -2.74 4.85 -22.64
N TYR A 75 -3.63 5.72 -22.13
CA TYR A 75 -4.70 5.34 -21.20
C TYR A 75 -5.67 4.30 -21.76
N ASN A 76 -5.86 4.25 -23.07
CA ASN A 76 -6.69 3.26 -23.77
C ASN A 76 -6.06 1.85 -23.82
N GLN A 77 -4.83 1.71 -23.39
CA GLN A 77 -4.12 0.44 -23.27
C GLN A 77 -4.12 -0.11 -21.83
N LEU A 78 -4.71 0.64 -20.88
CA LEU A 78 -4.93 0.16 -19.53
C LEU A 78 -6.14 -0.79 -19.49
N ASP A 79 -6.04 -1.83 -18.69
CA ASP A 79 -7.14 -2.78 -18.43
C ASP A 79 -7.90 -2.42 -17.14
N ALA A 80 -7.24 -1.81 -16.17
CA ALA A 80 -7.85 -1.39 -14.90
C ALA A 80 -7.02 -0.33 -14.17
N VAL A 81 -7.66 0.29 -13.17
CA VAL A 81 -6.98 1.11 -12.15
C VAL A 81 -7.19 0.45 -10.79
N ALA A 82 -6.11 0.34 -10.02
CA ALA A 82 -6.13 -0.14 -8.63
C ALA A 82 -5.77 1.01 -7.68
N VAL A 83 -6.45 1.10 -6.55
CA VAL A 83 -6.19 2.13 -5.54
C VAL A 83 -6.23 1.55 -4.13
N SER A 84 -5.36 2.03 -3.25
CA SER A 84 -5.44 1.72 -1.82
C SER A 84 -6.78 2.16 -1.24
N GLN A 85 -7.52 1.20 -0.69
CA GLN A 85 -8.83 1.49 -0.11
C GLN A 85 -8.78 1.99 1.33
N GLY A 86 -7.67 1.79 2.02
CA GLY A 86 -7.54 2.01 3.45
C GLY A 86 -7.31 0.70 4.23
N PRO A 87 -7.15 0.81 5.55
CA PRO A 87 -7.18 2.05 6.35
C PRO A 87 -5.98 2.97 6.06
N GLY A 88 -6.05 4.22 6.52
CA GLY A 88 -4.95 5.16 6.36
C GLY A 88 -5.35 6.64 6.54
N SER A 89 -4.53 7.52 5.98
CA SER A 89 -4.76 8.95 5.96
C SER A 89 -6.08 9.31 5.28
N TYR A 90 -7.00 9.95 6.01
CA TYR A 90 -8.29 10.40 5.48
C TYR A 90 -8.16 11.26 4.21
N THR A 91 -7.26 12.25 4.24
CA THR A 91 -7.01 13.12 3.10
C THR A 91 -6.32 12.39 1.96
N GLY A 92 -5.31 11.57 2.28
CA GLY A 92 -4.57 10.79 1.29
C GLY A 92 -5.48 9.83 0.53
N LEU A 93 -6.29 9.05 1.24
CA LEU A 93 -7.25 8.12 0.64
C LEU A 93 -8.26 8.83 -0.28
N ARG A 94 -8.77 10.01 0.13
CA ARG A 94 -9.68 10.79 -0.72
C ARG A 94 -9.02 11.26 -2.01
N ILE A 95 -7.78 11.75 -1.92
CA ILE A 95 -7.04 12.18 -3.11
C ILE A 95 -6.82 11.00 -4.05
N GLY A 96 -6.32 9.87 -3.55
CA GLY A 96 -6.08 8.67 -4.34
C GLY A 96 -7.34 8.15 -5.03
N VAL A 97 -8.40 7.94 -4.24
CA VAL A 97 -9.69 7.42 -4.76
C VAL A 97 -10.33 8.38 -5.76
N SER A 98 -10.32 9.70 -5.49
CA SER A 98 -10.88 10.68 -6.44
C SER A 98 -10.09 10.70 -7.75
N THR A 99 -8.76 10.60 -7.68
CA THR A 99 -7.90 10.53 -8.86
C THR A 99 -8.16 9.24 -9.65
N ALA A 100 -8.21 8.08 -8.97
CA ALA A 100 -8.51 6.80 -9.60
C ALA A 100 -9.88 6.80 -10.30
N LYS A 101 -10.91 7.31 -9.63
CA LYS A 101 -12.25 7.48 -10.22
C LYS A 101 -12.23 8.39 -11.46
N GLY A 102 -11.49 9.49 -11.40
CA GLY A 102 -11.33 10.39 -12.55
C GLY A 102 -10.72 9.70 -13.76
N VAL A 103 -9.66 8.92 -13.57
CA VAL A 103 -9.02 8.13 -14.64
C VAL A 103 -9.99 7.07 -15.17
N CYS A 104 -10.62 6.29 -14.27
CA CYS A 104 -11.57 5.25 -14.66
C CYS A 104 -12.75 5.82 -15.47
N TYR A 105 -13.32 6.94 -15.03
CA TYR A 105 -14.41 7.59 -15.72
C TYR A 105 -14.02 8.10 -17.11
N ALA A 106 -12.85 8.75 -17.20
CA ALA A 106 -12.39 9.33 -18.48
C ALA A 106 -12.00 8.27 -19.51
N ALA A 107 -11.40 7.16 -19.08
CA ALA A 107 -10.91 6.09 -19.94
C ALA A 107 -11.88 4.88 -20.02
N ASN A 108 -13.04 4.93 -19.36
CA ASN A 108 -14.02 3.84 -19.27
C ASN A 108 -13.40 2.54 -18.75
N LEU A 109 -12.61 2.62 -17.66
CA LEU A 109 -11.89 1.51 -17.05
C LEU A 109 -12.55 1.04 -15.75
N PRO A 110 -12.44 -0.24 -15.40
CA PRO A 110 -12.84 -0.75 -14.11
C PRO A 110 -11.90 -0.25 -13.00
N LEU A 111 -12.47 -0.06 -11.81
CA LEU A 111 -11.76 0.32 -10.58
C LEU A 111 -11.63 -0.87 -9.64
N MET A 112 -10.45 -1.09 -9.12
CA MET A 112 -10.16 -2.10 -8.08
C MET A 112 -9.75 -1.42 -6.78
N ALA A 113 -10.38 -1.83 -5.68
CA ALA A 113 -10.01 -1.41 -4.33
C ALA A 113 -9.09 -2.46 -3.70
N ILE A 114 -7.89 -2.04 -3.29
CA ILE A 114 -6.88 -2.94 -2.72
C ILE A 114 -6.66 -2.58 -1.25
N ASP A 115 -6.74 -3.58 -0.38
CA ASP A 115 -6.50 -3.40 1.06
C ASP A 115 -5.07 -2.91 1.33
N THR A 116 -4.93 -1.79 2.05
CA THR A 116 -3.64 -1.14 2.30
C THR A 116 -2.72 -2.02 3.14
N LEU A 117 -3.26 -2.63 4.21
CA LEU A 117 -2.43 -3.47 5.09
C LEU A 117 -2.00 -4.77 4.39
N GLN A 118 -2.86 -5.34 3.54
CA GLN A 118 -2.48 -6.50 2.75
C GLN A 118 -1.41 -6.16 1.71
N THR A 119 -1.50 -5.00 1.05
CA THR A 119 -0.46 -4.48 0.17
C THR A 119 0.89 -4.34 0.90
N MET A 120 0.86 -3.78 2.11
CA MET A 120 2.07 -3.67 2.95
C MET A 120 2.63 -5.05 3.30
N ALA A 121 1.79 -6.04 3.62
CA ALA A 121 2.22 -7.40 3.90
C ALA A 121 2.87 -8.06 2.67
N CYS A 122 2.33 -7.86 1.46
CA CYS A 122 2.95 -8.29 0.21
C CYS A 122 4.37 -7.71 0.05
N GLY A 123 4.52 -6.40 0.23
CA GLY A 123 5.82 -5.73 0.13
C GLY A 123 6.84 -6.20 1.19
N MET A 124 6.41 -6.46 2.41
CA MET A 124 7.28 -6.99 3.45
C MET A 124 7.70 -8.43 3.15
N LYS A 125 6.78 -9.27 2.69
CA LYS A 125 7.10 -10.63 2.27
C LYS A 125 8.13 -10.65 1.14
N GLU A 126 7.99 -9.79 0.16
CA GLU A 126 8.97 -9.64 -0.92
C GLU A 126 10.34 -9.21 -0.38
N LYS A 127 10.37 -8.22 0.53
CA LYS A 127 11.60 -7.68 1.12
C LYS A 127 12.35 -8.68 1.99
N LEU A 128 11.65 -9.46 2.80
CA LEU A 128 12.24 -10.45 3.70
C LEU A 128 12.56 -11.76 2.98
N GLY A 129 11.81 -12.12 1.95
CA GLY A 129 12.03 -13.33 1.16
C GLY A 129 12.14 -14.59 2.01
N SER A 130 13.27 -15.27 1.93
CA SER A 130 13.55 -16.53 2.67
C SER A 130 13.73 -16.36 4.19
N GLN A 131 13.73 -15.14 4.72
CA GLN A 131 13.82 -14.92 6.18
C GLN A 131 12.49 -15.22 6.89
N ILE A 132 11.37 -15.23 6.14
CA ILE A 132 10.05 -15.56 6.67
C ILE A 132 9.91 -17.08 6.74
N ALA A 133 9.65 -17.60 7.95
CA ALA A 133 9.31 -19.00 8.18
C ALA A 133 7.79 -19.23 8.05
N GLU A 134 7.38 -20.50 7.93
CA GLU A 134 5.99 -20.89 7.74
C GLU A 134 5.03 -20.39 8.85
N HIS A 135 5.54 -20.37 10.09
CA HIS A 135 4.77 -19.95 11.26
C HIS A 135 4.96 -18.49 11.66
N ASP A 136 5.61 -17.69 10.81
CA ASP A 136 5.77 -16.27 11.07
C ASP A 136 4.47 -15.51 10.76
N LEU A 137 4.24 -14.43 11.51
CA LEU A 137 3.13 -13.52 11.27
C LEU A 137 3.66 -12.13 10.84
N LEU A 138 3.03 -11.58 9.82
CA LEU A 138 3.28 -10.25 9.29
C LEU A 138 2.22 -9.30 9.84
N ILE A 139 2.64 -8.23 10.52
CA ILE A 139 1.76 -7.27 11.16
C ILE A 139 2.06 -5.86 10.64
N PRO A 140 1.51 -5.49 9.48
CA PRO A 140 1.59 -4.12 8.97
C PRO A 140 0.86 -3.17 9.90
N MET A 141 1.45 -1.98 10.12
CA MET A 141 0.94 -0.97 11.04
C MET A 141 0.98 0.41 10.42
N ILE A 142 -0.17 1.09 10.41
CA ILE A 142 -0.28 2.48 10.02
C ILE A 142 -0.49 3.33 11.28
N ASP A 143 0.20 4.45 11.36
CA ASP A 143 0.07 5.37 12.50
C ASP A 143 -1.35 5.98 12.59
N ALA A 144 -2.06 5.66 13.68
CA ALA A 144 -3.38 6.19 14.00
C ALA A 144 -3.35 7.32 15.06
N ARG A 145 -2.17 7.90 15.28
CA ARG A 145 -1.83 8.92 16.30
C ARG A 145 -1.77 8.34 17.72
N ARG A 146 -1.07 9.07 18.62
CA ARG A 146 -0.81 8.62 20.01
C ARG A 146 -0.21 7.21 20.00
N MET A 147 -0.57 6.35 20.97
CA MET A 147 -0.15 4.95 21.04
C MET A 147 -1.09 4.00 20.29
N GLU A 148 -1.78 4.48 19.27
CA GLU A 148 -2.71 3.70 18.48
C GLU A 148 -2.19 3.47 17.05
N VAL A 149 -2.45 2.29 16.52
CA VAL A 149 -2.13 1.88 15.15
C VAL A 149 -3.33 1.25 14.47
N TYR A 150 -3.43 1.39 13.16
CA TYR A 150 -4.27 0.51 12.35
C TYR A 150 -3.42 -0.69 11.96
N ALA A 151 -3.87 -1.88 12.32
CA ALA A 151 -3.15 -3.10 12.06
C ALA A 151 -4.08 -4.25 11.64
N ALA A 152 -3.51 -5.23 10.98
CA ALA A 152 -4.08 -6.53 10.71
C ALA A 152 -2.97 -7.58 10.83
N VAL A 153 -3.32 -8.85 10.97
CA VAL A 153 -2.37 -9.94 11.07
C VAL A 153 -2.51 -10.85 9.85
N PHE A 154 -1.37 -11.15 9.22
CA PHE A 154 -1.29 -12.05 8.07
C PHE A 154 -0.31 -13.18 8.35
N ASP A 155 -0.61 -14.38 7.86
CA ASP A 155 0.34 -15.50 7.87
C ASP A 155 1.42 -15.34 6.77
N ALA A 156 2.37 -16.26 6.74
CA ALA A 156 3.45 -16.27 5.74
C ALA A 156 2.93 -16.48 4.29
N GLN A 157 1.71 -16.95 4.10
CA GLN A 157 1.03 -17.11 2.82
C GLN A 157 0.20 -15.89 2.44
N LEU A 158 0.19 -14.84 3.28
CA LEU A 158 -0.61 -13.61 3.13
C LEU A 158 -2.12 -13.82 3.31
N ASN A 159 -2.53 -14.91 3.95
CA ASN A 159 -3.89 -15.05 4.40
C ASN A 159 -4.11 -14.19 5.64
N ARG A 160 -5.26 -13.55 5.72
CA ARG A 160 -5.63 -12.74 6.88
C ARG A 160 -5.96 -13.66 8.07
N VAL A 161 -5.25 -13.47 9.17
CA VAL A 161 -5.46 -14.18 10.45
C VAL A 161 -6.41 -13.40 11.34
N ASN A 162 -6.18 -12.08 11.49
CA ASN A 162 -7.07 -11.20 12.25
C ASN A 162 -7.53 -10.03 11.39
N ASP A 163 -8.76 -9.58 11.65
CA ASP A 163 -9.34 -8.45 10.95
C ASP A 163 -8.61 -7.14 11.25
N THR A 164 -8.77 -6.18 10.33
CA THR A 164 -8.24 -4.83 10.49
C THR A 164 -8.88 -4.15 11.69
N ALA A 165 -8.06 -3.67 12.62
CA ALA A 165 -8.50 -2.97 13.82
C ALA A 165 -7.63 -1.76 14.15
N ALA A 166 -8.23 -0.83 14.91
CA ALA A 166 -7.51 0.24 15.57
C ALA A 166 -7.07 -0.26 16.95
N LEU A 167 -5.78 -0.47 17.15
CA LEU A 167 -5.23 -1.06 18.36
C LEU A 167 -4.47 -0.01 19.16
N VAL A 168 -4.82 0.14 20.45
CA VAL A 168 -3.97 0.86 21.42
C VAL A 168 -2.93 -0.12 21.91
N ILE A 169 -1.65 0.23 21.71
CA ILE A 169 -0.54 -0.68 21.99
C ILE A 169 0.02 -0.43 23.39
N ASP A 170 0.19 -1.53 24.12
CA ASP A 170 0.82 -1.62 25.43
C ASP A 170 1.78 -2.81 25.52
N GLU A 171 2.31 -3.09 26.71
CA GLU A 171 3.27 -4.19 26.97
C GLU A 171 2.65 -5.60 26.84
N HIS A 172 1.33 -5.72 26.90
CA HIS A 172 0.59 -6.97 26.76
C HIS A 172 0.13 -7.23 25.33
N SER A 173 0.32 -6.24 24.46
CA SER A 173 -0.11 -6.36 23.06
C SER A 173 0.55 -7.54 22.37
N PHE A 174 -0.25 -8.33 21.66
CA PHE A 174 0.17 -9.53 20.91
C PHE A 174 0.68 -10.71 21.79
N GLU A 175 0.41 -10.74 23.10
CA GLU A 175 0.84 -11.86 23.98
C GLU A 175 0.43 -13.21 23.43
N ASP A 176 -0.83 -13.39 23.09
CA ASP A 176 -1.38 -14.66 22.58
C ASP A 176 -0.70 -15.10 21.27
N LEU A 177 -0.27 -14.15 20.45
CA LEU A 177 0.36 -14.45 19.14
C LEU A 177 1.87 -14.75 19.28
N ARG A 178 2.56 -14.04 20.16
CA ARG A 178 4.03 -14.14 20.30
C ARG A 178 4.50 -15.40 21.04
N GLU A 179 3.59 -16.12 21.71
CA GLU A 179 3.93 -17.40 22.35
C GLU A 179 4.28 -18.46 21.31
N ASP A 180 3.54 -18.52 20.22
CA ASP A 180 3.67 -19.56 19.21
C ASP A 180 4.30 -19.07 17.88
N HIS A 181 4.38 -17.75 17.67
CA HIS A 181 4.78 -17.16 16.42
C HIS A 181 5.90 -16.12 16.57
N ARG A 182 6.73 -16.03 15.56
CA ARG A 182 7.61 -14.87 15.36
C ARG A 182 6.83 -13.78 14.62
N LEU A 183 6.79 -12.58 15.22
CA LEU A 183 6.00 -11.46 14.74
C LEU A 183 6.89 -10.43 14.05
N TRP A 184 6.54 -10.08 12.82
CA TRP A 184 7.20 -9.02 12.05
C TRP A 184 6.29 -7.79 12.02
N LEU A 185 6.64 -6.75 12.81
CA LEU A 185 5.91 -5.50 12.94
C LEU A 185 6.58 -4.44 12.07
N PHE A 186 5.86 -3.80 11.18
CA PHE A 186 6.42 -2.84 10.22
C PHE A 186 5.39 -1.81 9.74
N GLY A 187 5.87 -0.74 9.09
CA GLY A 187 5.06 0.40 8.67
C GLY A 187 5.36 1.63 9.51
N ASP A 188 4.71 2.75 9.22
CA ASP A 188 4.95 4.02 9.91
C ASP A 188 4.41 4.05 11.36
N GLY A 189 3.51 3.13 11.71
CA GLY A 189 3.05 2.91 13.07
C GLY A 189 4.01 2.10 13.95
N ALA A 190 4.86 1.26 13.37
CA ALA A 190 5.69 0.31 14.13
C ALA A 190 6.82 0.96 14.98
N PRO A 191 7.51 2.04 14.55
CA PRO A 191 8.62 2.60 15.33
C PRO A 191 8.26 3.05 16.73
N LYS A 192 7.03 3.52 16.96
CA LYS A 192 6.57 3.98 18.29
C LYS A 192 6.40 2.84 19.31
N LEU A 193 6.32 1.59 18.83
CA LEU A 193 6.17 0.42 19.67
C LEU A 193 7.50 -0.04 20.28
N LYS A 194 8.64 0.45 19.81
CA LYS A 194 9.96 0.05 20.28
C LYS A 194 10.15 0.22 21.78
N GLN A 195 9.63 1.29 22.35
CA GLN A 195 9.76 1.55 23.79
C GLN A 195 8.97 0.56 24.64
N VAL A 196 7.89 0.03 24.10
CA VAL A 196 6.93 -0.83 24.81
C VAL A 196 7.25 -2.32 24.55
N LEU A 197 7.64 -2.69 23.32
CA LEU A 197 7.78 -4.07 22.90
C LEU A 197 9.23 -4.50 22.58
N ALA A 198 10.24 -3.63 22.72
CA ALA A 198 11.62 -3.92 22.28
C ALA A 198 12.26 -5.14 22.96
N ASN A 199 11.85 -5.47 24.16
CA ASN A 199 12.42 -6.58 24.95
C ASN A 199 11.54 -7.83 24.94
N GLN A 200 10.50 -7.84 24.13
CA GLN A 200 9.60 -8.99 24.05
C GLN A 200 10.18 -10.07 23.13
N PRO A 201 10.20 -11.34 23.57
CA PRO A 201 10.68 -12.42 22.72
C PRO A 201 9.78 -12.55 21.47
N ASN A 202 10.37 -13.01 20.38
CA ASN A 202 9.68 -13.27 19.11
C ASN A 202 9.10 -12.03 18.40
N ILE A 203 9.37 -10.80 18.87
CA ILE A 203 8.92 -9.57 18.20
C ILE A 203 10.09 -8.94 17.43
N HIS A 204 9.92 -8.77 16.12
CA HIS A 204 10.83 -8.09 15.22
C HIS A 204 10.20 -6.82 14.67
N ILE A 205 10.69 -5.67 15.11
CA ILE A 205 10.22 -4.36 14.62
C ILE A 205 11.14 -3.92 13.48
N ILE A 206 10.58 -3.81 12.28
CA ILE A 206 11.31 -3.41 11.08
C ILE A 206 11.13 -1.93 10.82
N ASP A 207 12.23 -1.21 10.83
CA ASP A 207 12.26 0.22 10.53
C ASP A 207 12.31 0.51 9.04
N GLY A 208 11.85 1.71 8.69
CA GLY A 208 12.01 2.26 7.35
C GLY A 208 11.25 1.51 6.26
N PHE A 209 10.26 0.69 6.62
CA PHE A 209 9.35 0.14 5.63
C PHE A 209 8.47 1.26 5.09
N ARG A 210 8.40 1.35 3.76
CA ARG A 210 7.55 2.31 3.04
C ARG A 210 6.56 1.55 2.18
N PRO A 211 5.26 1.86 2.27
CA PRO A 211 4.27 1.39 1.30
C PRO A 211 4.62 1.82 -0.12
N SER A 212 4.25 1.01 -1.09
CA SER A 212 4.50 1.25 -2.50
C SER A 212 3.34 0.74 -3.34
N ALA A 213 2.99 1.47 -4.40
CA ALA A 213 2.02 1.01 -5.39
C ALA A 213 2.51 -0.24 -6.15
N ALA A 214 3.81 -0.47 -6.21
CA ALA A 214 4.39 -1.69 -6.80
C ALA A 214 3.96 -2.96 -6.04
N TYR A 215 3.81 -2.88 -4.73
CA TYR A 215 3.38 -4.01 -3.91
C TYR A 215 1.91 -4.44 -4.13
N MET A 216 1.13 -3.62 -4.84
CA MET A 216 -0.23 -3.99 -5.25
C MET A 216 -0.25 -4.97 -6.41
N ALA A 217 0.84 -5.13 -7.17
CA ALA A 217 0.86 -5.84 -8.46
C ALA A 217 0.16 -7.21 -8.39
N THR A 218 0.57 -8.08 -7.47
CA THR A 218 -0.01 -9.43 -7.33
C THR A 218 -1.48 -9.41 -6.93
N LEU A 219 -1.88 -8.48 -6.04
CA LEU A 219 -3.27 -8.36 -5.59
C LEU A 219 -4.16 -7.80 -6.69
N ALA A 220 -3.67 -6.81 -7.43
CA ALA A 220 -4.36 -6.18 -8.53
C ALA A 220 -4.54 -7.16 -9.71
N ASP A 221 -3.50 -7.91 -10.09
CA ASP A 221 -3.56 -8.96 -11.10
C ASP A 221 -4.62 -10.02 -10.74
N LYS A 222 -4.60 -10.49 -9.48
CA LYS A 222 -5.61 -11.42 -8.98
C LYS A 222 -7.03 -10.83 -9.08
N ASN A 223 -7.23 -9.59 -8.62
CA ASN A 223 -8.55 -8.94 -8.65
C ASN A 223 -9.04 -8.72 -10.09
N LEU A 224 -8.14 -8.39 -11.03
CA LEU A 224 -8.49 -8.25 -12.44
C LEU A 224 -8.99 -9.58 -13.01
N ARG A 225 -8.27 -10.68 -12.80
CA ARG A 225 -8.64 -12.02 -13.27
C ARG A 225 -9.94 -12.54 -12.64
N GLU A 226 -10.17 -12.23 -11.38
CA GLU A 226 -11.38 -12.58 -10.64
C GLU A 226 -12.53 -11.58 -10.86
N GLN A 227 -12.31 -10.53 -11.68
CA GLN A 227 -13.26 -9.45 -11.96
C GLN A 227 -13.83 -8.77 -10.69
N ARG A 228 -12.97 -8.61 -9.67
CA ARG A 228 -13.32 -7.96 -8.41
C ARG A 228 -13.22 -6.45 -8.54
N PHE A 229 -14.24 -5.86 -9.12
CA PHE A 229 -14.33 -4.42 -9.35
C PHE A 229 -15.27 -3.76 -8.34
N VAL A 230 -15.01 -2.49 -8.06
CA VAL A 230 -15.90 -1.63 -7.28
C VAL A 230 -16.61 -0.65 -8.19
N ASP A 231 -17.78 -0.17 -7.76
CA ASP A 231 -18.54 0.84 -8.49
C ASP A 231 -17.80 2.18 -8.47
N VAL A 232 -17.46 2.69 -9.65
CA VAL A 232 -16.69 3.94 -9.79
C VAL A 232 -17.44 5.14 -9.20
N ALA A 233 -18.78 5.17 -9.27
CA ALA A 233 -19.57 6.27 -8.74
C ALA A 233 -19.69 6.22 -7.19
N TYR A 234 -19.98 5.03 -6.65
CA TYR A 234 -20.38 4.88 -5.25
C TYR A 234 -19.28 4.36 -4.32
N PHE A 235 -18.16 3.86 -4.84
CA PHE A 235 -17.06 3.40 -3.97
C PHE A 235 -16.57 4.55 -3.08
N GLU A 236 -16.37 4.24 -1.79
CA GLU A 236 -15.75 5.13 -0.80
C GLU A 236 -14.58 4.41 -0.11
N PRO A 237 -13.56 5.15 0.33
CA PRO A 237 -12.47 4.56 1.11
C PRO A 237 -12.97 3.90 2.40
N PHE A 238 -12.26 2.88 2.84
CA PHE A 238 -12.50 2.25 4.12
C PHE A 238 -11.95 3.12 5.26
N TYR A 239 -12.85 3.87 5.90
CA TYR A 239 -12.53 4.67 7.07
C TYR A 239 -12.74 3.84 8.32
N LEU A 240 -11.66 3.41 8.98
CA LEU A 240 -11.75 2.62 10.21
C LEU A 240 -12.23 3.47 11.41
N LYS A 241 -12.07 4.79 11.31
CA LYS A 241 -12.58 5.77 12.28
C LYS A 241 -13.26 6.91 11.56
N ASP A 242 -14.30 7.46 12.22
CA ASP A 242 -14.93 8.69 11.77
C ASP A 242 -13.95 9.87 11.80
N PHE A 243 -14.10 10.75 10.84
CA PHE A 243 -13.31 11.98 10.80
C PHE A 243 -13.75 12.94 11.92
N VAL A 244 -12.88 13.14 12.90
CA VAL A 244 -13.06 14.19 13.92
C VAL A 244 -12.26 15.43 13.48
N ALA A 245 -12.97 16.47 13.05
CA ALA A 245 -12.35 17.74 12.71
C ALA A 245 -11.64 18.34 13.94
N GLY A 246 -10.35 18.59 13.83
CA GLY A 246 -9.59 19.33 14.83
C GLY A 246 -10.13 20.76 14.97
N LYS A 247 -10.06 21.36 16.17
CA LYS A 247 -10.37 22.79 16.34
C LYS A 247 -9.43 23.59 15.42
N PRO A 248 -9.97 24.51 14.59
CA PRO A 248 -9.12 25.34 13.74
C PRO A 248 -8.18 26.18 14.62
N HIS A 249 -6.87 26.05 14.41
CA HIS A 249 -5.91 27.00 14.97
C HIS A 249 -5.96 28.27 14.11
N VAL A 250 -6.83 29.19 14.46
CA VAL A 250 -6.81 30.53 13.90
C VAL A 250 -5.60 31.23 14.52
N LYS A 251 -4.51 31.38 13.76
CA LYS A 251 -3.43 32.26 14.10
C LYS A 251 -3.92 33.71 13.89
N GLY A 252 -4.12 34.44 14.96
CA GLY A 252 -4.32 35.89 14.95
C GLY A 252 -5.78 36.35 14.96
N LEU A 253 -6.32 36.55 16.12
CA LEU A 253 -7.13 37.66 16.54
C LEU A 253 -6.51 38.16 17.85
#